data_3e91997715545feb2ed2d270693120ef
#
_entry.id   3e91997715545feb2ed2d270693120ef
#
_cell.length_a   1.000
_cell.length_b   1.000
_cell.length_c   1.000
_cell.angle_alpha   90.00
_cell.angle_beta   90.00
_cell.angle_gamma   90.00
#
_symmetry.space_group_name_H-M   'P 1'
#
loop_
_entity.id
_entity.type
_entity.pdbx_description
1 polymer ?
#
loop_
_entity_poly.entity_id
_entity_poly.type
_entity_poly.pdbx_seq_one_letter_code
_entity_poly.pdbx_strand_id
1 'polypeptide(L)'
;DALQGNAQDSMNIALATAVQGHMLKGPLAIKEGISMVDRGIKRARYSVLCTIKHPAILVEGGFMSNPQEALLIATERYQNFMASSLAAAVHQYRTALGQQVRRTR
;
A
#
# COMPACT_ATOMS: atom_id res chain seq x y z
N ASP A 1 2.38 -19.83 -15.39
CA ASP A 1 2.00 -19.64 -14.00
C ASP A 1 0.86 -18.65 -13.87
N ALA A 2 -0.17 -19.06 -13.13
CA ALA A 2 -1.32 -18.20 -12.89
C ALA A 2 -0.95 -16.90 -12.19
N LEU A 3 0.20 -16.82 -11.56
CA LEU A 3 0.66 -15.67 -10.80
C LEU A 3 1.73 -14.85 -11.50
N GLN A 4 1.89 -15.02 -12.80
CA GLN A 4 2.77 -14.12 -13.55
C GLN A 4 2.24 -12.69 -13.45
N GLY A 5 3.13 -11.78 -13.12
CA GLY A 5 2.80 -10.37 -13.02
C GLY A 5 2.62 -9.73 -14.37
N ASN A 6 2.12 -8.49 -14.38
CA ASN A 6 2.04 -7.68 -15.58
C ASN A 6 3.40 -7.01 -15.85
N ALA A 7 3.48 -6.20 -16.90
CA ALA A 7 4.71 -5.51 -17.28
C ALA A 7 5.20 -4.53 -16.21
N GLN A 8 4.34 -4.13 -15.28
CA GLN A 8 4.66 -3.21 -14.20
C GLN A 8 4.84 -3.91 -12.85
N ASP A 9 5.08 -5.23 -12.85
CA ASP A 9 5.09 -6.01 -11.62
C ASP A 9 6.10 -5.50 -10.58
N SER A 10 7.32 -5.18 -10.99
CA SER A 10 8.33 -4.66 -10.07
C SER A 10 7.94 -3.30 -9.49
N MET A 11 7.30 -2.45 -10.29
CA MET A 11 6.79 -1.16 -9.83
C MET A 11 5.60 -1.33 -8.89
N ASN A 12 4.74 -2.30 -9.17
CA ASN A 12 3.62 -2.62 -8.28
C ASN A 12 4.13 -3.08 -6.91
N ILE A 13 5.17 -3.91 -6.89
CA ILE A 13 5.77 -4.37 -5.64
C ILE A 13 6.41 -3.20 -4.88
N ALA A 14 7.09 -2.31 -5.58
CA ALA A 14 7.70 -1.13 -4.95
C ALA A 14 6.63 -0.22 -4.33
N LEU A 15 5.53 0.02 -5.03
CA LEU A 15 4.42 0.81 -4.51
C LEU A 15 3.78 0.12 -3.30
N ALA A 16 3.53 -1.18 -3.39
CA ALA A 16 2.95 -1.95 -2.29
C ALA A 16 3.86 -1.93 -1.06
N THR A 17 5.18 -2.04 -1.26
CA THR A 17 6.16 -1.99 -0.17
C THR A 17 6.13 -0.63 0.54
N ALA A 18 6.04 0.46 -0.23
CA ALA A 18 5.95 1.80 0.34
C ALA A 18 4.66 1.96 1.17
N VAL A 19 3.52 1.52 0.64
CA VAL A 19 2.24 1.57 1.35
C VAL A 19 2.28 0.73 2.62
N GLN A 20 2.75 -0.51 2.52
CA GLN A 20 2.84 -1.41 3.66
C GLN A 20 3.71 -0.83 4.77
N GLY A 21 4.87 -0.27 4.39
CA GLY A 21 5.77 0.36 5.35
C GLY A 21 5.12 1.53 6.09
N HIS A 22 4.46 2.42 5.37
CA HIS A 22 3.80 3.57 5.98
C HIS A 22 2.63 3.17 6.87
N MET A 23 1.85 2.17 6.47
CA MET A 23 0.70 1.71 7.25
C MET A 23 1.12 1.00 8.54
N LEU A 24 2.26 0.30 8.53
CA LEU A 24 2.68 -0.51 9.67
C LEU A 24 3.73 0.17 10.55
N LYS A 25 4.66 0.91 9.97
CA LYS A 25 5.86 1.40 10.65
C LYS A 25 6.13 2.88 10.40
N GLY A 26 5.30 3.56 9.64
CA GLY A 26 5.54 4.94 9.28
C GLY A 26 5.40 5.90 10.46
N PRO A 27 5.84 7.16 10.28
CA PRO A 27 5.75 8.16 11.34
C PRO A 27 4.35 8.37 11.87
N LEU A 28 3.34 8.29 11.01
CA LEU A 28 1.94 8.46 11.41
C LEU A 28 1.45 7.27 12.23
N ALA A 29 1.84 6.05 11.87
CA ALA A 29 1.49 4.87 12.64
C ALA A 29 2.05 4.94 14.05
N ILE A 30 3.31 5.37 14.17
CA ILE A 30 3.97 5.56 15.45
C ILE A 30 3.28 6.67 16.25
N LYS A 31 3.06 7.81 15.65
CA LYS A 31 2.44 8.98 16.29
C LYS A 31 1.05 8.66 16.82
N GLU A 32 0.25 7.97 16.01
CA GLU A 32 -1.14 7.65 16.35
C GLU A 32 -1.27 6.39 17.20
N GLY A 33 -0.16 5.66 17.42
CA GLY A 33 -0.20 4.43 18.17
C GLY A 33 -1.02 3.34 17.51
N ILE A 34 -1.07 3.36 16.19
CA ILE A 34 -1.83 2.37 15.42
C ILE A 34 -0.94 1.16 15.14
N SER A 35 -1.41 0.00 15.56
CA SER A 35 -0.72 -1.26 15.36
C SER A 35 -1.65 -2.23 14.66
N MET A 36 -1.30 -2.61 13.43
CA MET A 36 -2.05 -3.57 12.63
C MET A 36 -1.19 -4.80 12.36
N VAL A 37 -1.85 -5.93 12.16
CA VAL A 37 -1.15 -7.17 11.83
C VAL A 37 -0.57 -7.06 10.43
N ASP A 38 0.72 -7.37 10.30
CA ASP A 38 1.38 -7.44 8.99
C ASP A 38 1.01 -8.77 8.34
N ARG A 39 0.14 -8.73 7.34
CA ARG A 39 -0.27 -9.90 6.58
C ARG A 39 0.50 -10.03 5.27
N GLY A 40 1.50 -9.19 5.08
CA GLY A 40 2.39 -9.22 3.92
C GLY A 40 1.79 -8.61 2.68
N ILE A 41 2.58 -8.68 1.61
CA ILE A 41 2.19 -8.24 0.28
C ILE A 41 1.93 -9.49 -0.55
N LYS A 42 0.77 -9.55 -1.20
CA LYS A 42 0.35 -10.73 -1.94
C LYS A 42 0.10 -10.40 -3.39
N ARG A 43 0.40 -11.34 -4.25
CA ARG A 43 0.08 -11.24 -5.67
C ARG A 43 -1.24 -11.94 -5.93
N ALA A 44 -2.11 -11.28 -6.69
CA ALA A 44 -3.39 -11.84 -7.06
C ALA A 44 -3.86 -11.23 -8.39
N ARG A 45 -4.69 -11.97 -9.10
CA ARG A 45 -5.23 -11.53 -10.39
C ARG A 45 -6.62 -10.94 -10.22
N TYR A 46 -6.69 -9.79 -9.57
CA TYR A 46 -7.95 -9.04 -9.56
C TYR A 46 -8.16 -8.39 -10.91
N SER A 47 -9.35 -8.54 -11.47
CA SER A 47 -9.66 -7.98 -12.78
C SER A 47 -9.42 -6.47 -12.85
N VAL A 48 -9.68 -5.77 -11.76
CA VAL A 48 -9.45 -4.33 -11.66
C VAL A 48 -7.97 -3.96 -11.82
N LEU A 49 -7.04 -4.88 -11.55
CA LEU A 49 -5.60 -4.63 -11.69
C LEU A 49 -5.02 -5.18 -12.99
N CYS A 50 -5.62 -6.23 -13.54
CA CYS A 50 -5.04 -6.96 -14.67
C CYS A 50 -5.01 -6.15 -15.96
N THR A 51 -5.95 -5.24 -16.16
CA THR A 51 -6.10 -4.45 -17.38
C THR A 51 -5.45 -3.08 -17.32
N ILE A 52 -4.89 -2.72 -16.16
CA ILE A 52 -4.27 -1.41 -15.96
C ILE A 52 -2.82 -1.44 -16.45
N LYS A 53 -2.43 -0.42 -17.22
CA LYS A 53 -1.09 -0.28 -17.79
C LYS A 53 -0.17 0.61 -16.96
N HIS A 54 -0.60 0.98 -15.77
CA HIS A 54 0.18 1.78 -14.83
C HIS A 54 0.41 0.96 -13.55
N PRO A 55 1.38 1.33 -12.72
CA PRO A 55 1.52 0.70 -11.41
C PRO A 55 0.21 0.78 -10.63
N ALA A 56 -0.24 -0.35 -10.13
CA ALA A 56 -1.53 -0.43 -9.45
C ALA A 56 -1.49 -1.51 -8.38
N ILE A 57 -2.11 -1.23 -7.25
CA ILE A 57 -2.24 -2.17 -6.14
C ILE A 57 -3.63 -2.06 -5.55
N LEU A 58 -4.04 -3.12 -4.85
CA LEU A 58 -5.24 -3.11 -4.02
C LEU A 58 -4.79 -3.04 -2.57
N VAL A 59 -5.28 -2.05 -1.85
CA VAL A 59 -4.99 -1.89 -0.42
C VAL A 59 -6.20 -2.33 0.39
N GLU A 60 -5.98 -3.28 1.29
CA GLU A 60 -7.00 -3.72 2.23
C GLU A 60 -6.61 -3.22 3.62
N GLY A 61 -7.41 -2.30 4.14
CA GLY A 61 -7.09 -1.59 5.39
C GLY A 61 -7.37 -2.38 6.65
N GLY A 62 -7.86 -3.61 6.54
CA GLY A 62 -8.18 -4.49 7.65
C GLY A 62 -9.35 -5.40 7.29
N PHE A 63 -9.70 -6.30 8.19
CA PHE A 63 -10.75 -7.27 7.95
C PHE A 63 -11.94 -7.05 8.89
N MET A 64 -13.12 -6.99 8.29
CA MET A 64 -14.39 -6.85 9.06
C MET A 64 -14.66 -8.08 9.94
N SER A 65 -14.09 -9.23 9.59
CA SER A 65 -14.21 -10.44 10.39
C SER A 65 -13.41 -10.40 11.69
N ASN A 66 -12.48 -9.46 11.83
CA ASN A 66 -11.76 -9.21 13.08
C ASN A 66 -12.50 -8.09 13.83
N PRO A 67 -13.11 -8.36 15.00
CA PRO A 67 -13.91 -7.34 15.69
C PRO A 67 -13.14 -6.10 16.07
N GLN A 68 -11.87 -6.23 16.47
CA GLN A 68 -11.04 -5.09 16.84
C GLN A 68 -10.70 -4.23 15.61
N GLU A 69 -10.35 -4.86 14.49
CA GLU A 69 -10.09 -4.15 13.25
C GLU A 69 -11.35 -3.48 12.70
N ALA A 70 -12.48 -4.17 12.77
CA ALA A 70 -13.76 -3.61 12.33
C ALA A 70 -14.11 -2.32 13.09
N LEU A 71 -13.91 -2.32 14.40
CA LEU A 71 -14.14 -1.13 15.21
C LEU A 71 -13.17 0.00 14.84
N LEU A 72 -11.91 -0.32 14.65
CA LEU A 72 -10.89 0.66 14.30
C LEU A 72 -11.15 1.28 12.92
N ILE A 73 -11.45 0.47 11.91
CA ILE A 73 -11.72 0.90 10.54
C ILE A 73 -12.90 1.88 10.50
N ALA A 74 -13.88 1.70 11.36
CA ALA A 74 -15.05 2.56 11.43
C ALA A 74 -14.74 3.95 12.01
N THR A 75 -13.57 4.16 12.60
CA THR A 75 -13.24 5.45 13.22
C THR A 75 -12.70 6.43 12.17
N GLU A 76 -13.07 7.69 12.36
CA GLU A 76 -12.52 8.79 11.55
C GLU A 76 -11.01 8.89 11.74
N ARG A 77 -10.52 8.65 12.95
CA ARG A 77 -9.10 8.65 13.26
C ARG A 77 -8.32 7.67 12.38
N TYR A 78 -8.81 6.44 12.24
CA TYR A 78 -8.14 5.44 11.41
C TYR A 78 -8.23 5.79 9.92
N GLN A 79 -9.39 6.27 9.49
CA GLN A 79 -9.61 6.66 8.09
C GLN A 79 -8.68 7.80 7.69
N ASN A 80 -8.50 8.79 8.56
CA ASN A 80 -7.57 9.90 8.33
C ASN A 80 -6.12 9.41 8.33
N PHE A 81 -5.77 8.53 9.25
CA PHE A 81 -4.45 7.91 9.29
C PHE A 81 -4.16 7.16 7.98
N MET A 82 -5.09 6.35 7.53
CA MET A 82 -4.93 5.57 6.31
C MET A 82 -4.76 6.49 5.09
N ALA A 83 -5.60 7.50 4.95
CA ALA A 83 -5.52 8.44 3.83
C ALA A 83 -4.17 9.16 3.81
N SER A 84 -3.70 9.63 4.95
CA SER A 84 -2.42 10.34 5.06
C SER A 84 -1.24 9.41 4.81
N SER A 85 -1.31 8.17 5.29
CA SER A 85 -0.27 7.17 5.06
C SER A 85 -0.18 6.77 3.59
N LEU A 86 -1.31 6.61 2.93
CA LEU A 86 -1.35 6.32 1.49
C LEU A 86 -0.76 7.47 0.69
N ALA A 87 -1.11 8.70 1.01
CA ALA A 87 -0.56 9.88 0.35
C ALA A 87 0.97 9.96 0.52
N ALA A 88 1.46 9.72 1.73
CA ALA A 88 2.90 9.72 2.01
C ALA A 88 3.62 8.62 1.24
N ALA A 89 3.02 7.44 1.15
CA ALA A 89 3.60 6.31 0.43
C ALA A 89 3.68 6.58 -1.07
N VAL A 90 2.64 7.14 -1.66
CA VAL A 90 2.62 7.51 -3.07
C VAL A 90 3.68 8.56 -3.36
N HIS A 91 3.80 9.55 -2.49
CA HIS A 91 4.82 10.59 -2.62
C HIS A 91 6.23 10.00 -2.56
N GLN A 92 6.49 9.12 -1.62
CA GLN A 92 7.78 8.42 -1.50
C GLN A 92 8.09 7.62 -2.76
N TYR A 93 7.12 6.84 -3.23
CA TYR A 93 7.26 6.03 -4.44
C TYR A 93 7.58 6.91 -5.65
N ARG A 94 6.85 8.01 -5.82
CA ARG A 94 7.04 8.95 -6.93
C ARG A 94 8.42 9.59 -6.90
N THR A 95 8.89 9.97 -5.72
CA THR A 95 10.22 10.55 -5.54
C THR A 95 11.31 9.55 -5.90
N ALA A 96 11.20 8.32 -5.42
CA ALA A 96 12.16 7.26 -5.72
C ALA A 96 12.19 6.94 -7.21
N LEU A 97 11.04 6.91 -7.87
CA LEU A 97 10.95 6.68 -9.30
C LEU A 97 11.61 7.81 -10.10
N GLY A 98 11.41 9.05 -9.70
CA GLY A 98 12.05 10.21 -10.32
C GLY A 98 13.57 10.16 -10.20
N GLN A 99 14.09 9.75 -9.06
CA GLN A 99 15.52 9.58 -8.85
C GLN A 99 16.08 8.48 -9.74
N GLN A 100 15.39 7.38 -9.89
CA GLN A 100 15.80 6.27 -10.73
C GLN A 100 15.88 6.72 -12.20
N VAL A 101 14.88 7.44 -12.67
CA VAL A 101 14.87 7.97 -14.05
C VAL A 101 16.07 8.89 -14.28
N ARG A 102 16.38 9.77 -13.32
CA ARG A 102 17.55 10.66 -13.45
C ARG A 102 18.87 9.90 -13.51
N ARG A 103 18.99 8.76 -12.80
CA ARG A 103 20.20 7.95 -12.80
C ARG A 103 20.43 7.22 -14.11
N THR A 104 19.39 6.96 -14.86
CA THR A 104 19.45 6.18 -16.11
C THR A 104 19.60 7.07 -17.36
N ARG A 105 19.61 8.38 -17.19
CA ARG A 105 19.82 9.33 -18.30
C ARG A 105 21.27 9.50 -18.64
#